data_66a7456766817f54bb8247fe00617709
#
_entry.id   66a7456766817f54bb8247fe00617709
#
_cell.length_a   1.000
_cell.length_b   1.000
_cell.length_c   1.000
_cell.angle_alpha   90.00
_cell.angle_beta   90.00
_cell.angle_gamma   90.00
#
_symmetry.space_group_name_H-M   'P 1'
#
loop_
_entity.id
_entity.type
_entity.pdbx_description
1 polymer ?
#
loop_
_entity_poly.entity_id
_entity_poly.type
_entity_poly.pdbx_seq_one_letter_code
_entity_poly.pdbx_strand_id
1 'polypeptide(L)'
;MFENFKRIFVTTDFSEAGDRAIGHAFRMAADHGAEVLLCHVIETLVAPNPLYAYYYPTELLSPEIRTRAESDARQALLGRVPQEPPLSEVPHTTVVVHGMPADEIIRAAEQQRADLIVIATHGHTGLKHLFMGSVAERVIRHVRCAVLVVR
;
A
#
# COMPACT_ATOMS: atom_id res chain seq x y z
N MET A 1 -3.70 29.17 -2.87
CA MET A 1 -3.73 28.55 -1.52
C MET A 1 -3.71 27.04 -1.71
N PHE A 2 -2.77 26.39 -1.14
CA PHE A 2 -2.71 24.92 -1.21
C PHE A 2 -3.61 24.35 -0.11
N GLU A 3 -4.52 23.46 -0.47
CA GLU A 3 -5.33 22.74 0.51
C GLU A 3 -4.42 21.79 1.30
N ASN A 4 -4.62 21.73 2.61
CA ASN A 4 -3.92 20.76 3.43
C ASN A 4 -4.46 19.35 3.15
N PHE A 5 -3.58 18.39 2.97
CA PHE A 5 -3.98 16.99 2.91
C PHE A 5 -4.63 16.58 4.24
N LYS A 6 -5.67 15.75 4.14
CA LYS A 6 -6.41 15.24 5.30
C LYS A 6 -6.33 13.73 5.42
N ARG A 7 -6.23 13.03 4.31
CA ARG A 7 -6.20 11.56 4.24
C ARG A 7 -5.08 11.10 3.32
N ILE A 8 -3.96 10.72 3.91
CA ILE A 8 -2.75 10.28 3.20
C ILE A 8 -2.74 8.76 3.15
N PHE A 9 -2.88 8.23 1.94
CA PHE A 9 -2.83 6.80 1.68
C PHE A 9 -1.41 6.39 1.29
N VAL A 10 -0.79 5.49 2.05
CA VAL A 10 0.52 4.96 1.73
C VAL A 10 0.44 3.46 1.52
N THR A 11 1.01 2.97 0.44
CA THR A 11 1.08 1.54 0.15
C THR A 11 2.51 1.02 0.29
N THR A 12 2.63 -0.18 0.81
CA THR A 12 3.92 -0.86 0.99
C THR A 12 3.82 -2.34 0.62
N ASP A 13 4.88 -2.85 0.05
CA ASP A 13 5.14 -4.28 -0.17
C ASP A 13 6.12 -4.85 0.88
N PHE A 14 6.33 -4.10 1.97
CA PHE A 14 7.29 -4.41 3.04
C PHE A 14 8.77 -4.39 2.62
N SER A 15 9.07 -3.81 1.45
CA SER A 15 10.44 -3.52 1.04
C SER A 15 11.00 -2.31 1.80
N GLU A 16 12.30 -2.11 1.72
CA GLU A 16 12.95 -0.92 2.27
C GLU A 16 12.42 0.38 1.63
N ALA A 17 12.15 0.35 0.33
CA ALA A 17 11.54 1.49 -0.36
C ALA A 17 10.12 1.78 0.15
N GLY A 18 9.33 0.74 0.42
CA GLY A 18 8.02 0.85 1.06
C GLY A 18 8.11 1.46 2.46
N ASP A 19 9.11 1.07 3.24
CA ASP A 19 9.33 1.63 4.58
C ASP A 19 9.69 3.13 4.52
N ARG A 20 10.48 3.56 3.52
CA ARG A 20 10.74 4.98 3.27
C ARG A 20 9.47 5.74 2.90
N ALA A 21 8.62 5.15 2.08
CA ALA A 21 7.32 5.76 1.73
C ALA A 21 6.44 5.98 2.97
N ILE A 22 6.38 5.00 3.88
CA ILE A 22 5.68 5.14 5.17
C ILE A 22 6.25 6.31 5.97
N GLY A 23 7.56 6.41 6.09
CA GLY A 23 8.21 7.52 6.81
C GLY A 23 7.83 8.90 6.23
N HIS A 24 7.79 9.04 4.91
CA HIS A 24 7.33 10.28 4.26
C HIS A 24 5.86 10.56 4.52
N ALA A 25 5.00 9.55 4.44
CA ALA A 25 3.57 9.71 4.70
C ALA A 25 3.29 10.21 6.12
N PHE A 26 3.94 9.65 7.12
CA PHE A 26 3.77 10.08 8.51
C PHE A 26 4.29 11.50 8.77
N ARG A 27 5.43 11.89 8.18
CA ARG A 27 5.92 13.27 8.28
C ARG A 27 4.94 14.26 7.67
N MET A 28 4.48 13.98 6.46
CA MET A 28 3.49 14.85 5.81
C MET A 28 2.18 14.91 6.60
N ALA A 29 1.74 13.79 7.16
CA ALA A 29 0.54 13.76 7.99
C ALA A 29 0.71 14.61 9.26
N ALA A 30 1.85 14.55 9.92
CA ALA A 30 2.14 15.39 11.06
C ALA A 30 2.12 16.88 10.71
N ASP A 31 2.73 17.25 9.57
CA ASP A 31 2.80 18.65 9.11
C ASP A 31 1.44 19.20 8.69
N HIS A 32 0.56 18.38 8.13
CA HIS A 32 -0.75 18.77 7.60
C HIS A 32 -1.90 18.55 8.60
N GLY A 33 -1.68 17.85 9.71
CA GLY A 33 -2.76 17.41 10.60
C GLY A 33 -3.67 16.36 9.95
N ALA A 34 -3.08 15.48 9.15
CA ALA A 34 -3.77 14.43 8.42
C ALA A 34 -3.76 13.08 9.15
N GLU A 35 -4.64 12.18 8.72
CA GLU A 35 -4.56 10.76 9.07
C GLU A 35 -3.79 9.97 8.00
N VAL A 36 -3.16 8.87 8.39
CA VAL A 36 -2.47 7.94 7.50
C VAL A 36 -3.28 6.66 7.33
N LEU A 37 -3.49 6.27 6.09
CA LEU A 37 -4.08 5.00 5.70
C LEU A 37 -2.97 4.08 5.20
N LEU A 38 -2.54 3.15 6.05
CA LEU A 38 -1.46 2.20 5.78
C LEU A 38 -2.01 1.01 4.99
N CYS A 39 -1.63 0.86 3.74
CA CYS A 39 -2.13 -0.20 2.87
C CYS A 39 -1.07 -1.24 2.52
N HIS A 40 -1.51 -2.50 2.53
CA HIS A 40 -0.82 -3.61 1.89
C HIS A 40 -1.81 -4.40 1.04
N VAL A 41 -1.38 -4.77 -0.16
CA VAL A 41 -2.14 -5.66 -1.04
C VAL A 41 -1.55 -7.06 -0.95
N ILE A 42 -2.36 -8.01 -0.49
CA ILE A 42 -2.02 -9.42 -0.59
C ILE A 42 -2.31 -9.84 -2.02
N GLU A 43 -1.23 -10.06 -2.78
CA GLU A 43 -1.34 -10.42 -4.18
C GLU A 43 -2.02 -11.78 -4.33
N THR A 44 -3.12 -11.80 -5.05
CA THR A 44 -3.82 -13.04 -5.36
C THR A 44 -3.24 -13.59 -6.65
N LEU A 45 -2.70 -14.80 -6.58
CA LEU A 45 -2.31 -15.56 -7.76
C LEU A 45 -3.60 -15.92 -8.53
N VAL A 46 -3.92 -15.13 -9.53
CA VAL A 46 -4.96 -15.50 -10.48
C VAL A 46 -4.36 -16.52 -11.42
N ALA A 47 -4.88 -17.74 -11.40
CA ALA A 47 -4.52 -18.75 -12.39
C ALA A 47 -4.75 -18.15 -13.80
N PRO A 48 -3.72 -17.99 -14.64
CA PRO A 48 -3.85 -17.32 -15.93
C PRO A 48 -4.75 -18.07 -16.92
N ASN A 49 -5.14 -19.30 -16.58
CA ASN A 49 -6.04 -20.13 -17.37
C ASN A 49 -6.80 -21.07 -16.43
N PRO A 50 -8.14 -21.23 -16.55
CA PRO A 50 -8.93 -22.17 -15.79
C PRO A 50 -8.41 -23.62 -15.84
N LEU A 51 -7.72 -24.00 -16.90
CA LEU A 51 -7.08 -25.32 -17.03
C LEU A 51 -5.94 -25.56 -16.03
N TYR A 52 -5.33 -24.50 -15.54
CA TYR A 52 -4.27 -24.58 -14.52
C TYR A 52 -4.78 -24.51 -13.09
N ALA A 53 -6.07 -24.25 -12.88
CA ALA A 53 -6.68 -24.22 -11.54
C ALA A 53 -6.50 -25.56 -10.79
N TYR A 54 -6.35 -26.66 -11.52
CA TYR A 54 -6.06 -27.99 -10.96
C TYR A 54 -4.68 -28.13 -10.30
N TYR A 55 -3.74 -27.26 -10.64
CA TYR A 55 -2.38 -27.29 -10.12
C TYR A 55 -2.16 -26.33 -8.93
N TYR A 56 -3.15 -25.50 -8.61
CA TYR A 56 -3.06 -24.65 -7.43
C TYR A 56 -3.57 -25.41 -6.22
N PRO A 57 -2.78 -25.45 -5.13
CA PRO A 57 -3.24 -26.08 -3.90
C PRO A 57 -4.52 -25.39 -3.43
N THR A 58 -5.60 -26.12 -3.31
CA THR A 58 -6.89 -25.62 -2.78
C THR A 58 -6.74 -25.06 -1.37
N GLU A 59 -5.72 -25.47 -0.64
CA GLU A 59 -5.35 -25.00 0.68
C GLU A 59 -5.01 -23.50 0.70
N LEU A 60 -4.44 -22.96 -0.39
CA LEU A 60 -4.16 -21.51 -0.50
C LEU A 60 -5.42 -20.66 -0.65
N LEU A 61 -6.56 -21.26 -0.90
CA LEU A 61 -7.86 -20.60 -1.05
C LEU A 61 -8.73 -20.73 0.20
N SER A 62 -8.21 -21.41 1.27
CA SER A 62 -9.00 -21.61 2.48
C SER A 62 -9.24 -20.28 3.21
N PRO A 63 -10.45 -20.09 3.79
CA PRO A 63 -10.77 -18.90 4.57
C PRO A 63 -9.81 -18.68 5.75
N GLU A 64 -9.31 -19.76 6.36
CA GLU A 64 -8.40 -19.72 7.51
C GLU A 64 -7.04 -19.15 7.11
N ILE A 65 -6.47 -19.59 5.99
CA ILE A 65 -5.20 -19.08 5.46
C ILE A 65 -5.34 -17.61 5.08
N ARG A 66 -6.45 -17.25 4.44
CA ARG A 66 -6.73 -15.86 4.09
C ARG A 66 -6.81 -14.96 5.32
N THR A 67 -7.56 -15.37 6.34
CA THR A 67 -7.70 -14.63 7.59
C THR A 67 -6.35 -14.46 8.30
N ARG A 68 -5.53 -15.51 8.32
CA ARG A 68 -4.20 -15.46 8.90
C ARG A 68 -3.29 -14.49 8.13
N ALA A 69 -3.29 -14.56 6.81
CA ALA A 69 -2.49 -13.66 5.97
C ALA A 69 -2.89 -12.19 6.19
N GLU A 70 -4.18 -11.90 6.33
CA GLU A 70 -4.67 -10.55 6.65
C GLU A 70 -4.20 -10.09 8.03
N SER A 71 -4.27 -10.96 9.04
CA SER A 71 -3.79 -10.65 10.39
C SER A 71 -2.29 -10.39 10.42
N ASP A 72 -1.50 -11.23 9.76
CA ASP A 72 -0.05 -11.08 9.68
C ASP A 72 0.33 -9.78 8.96
N ALA A 73 -0.37 -9.44 7.87
CA ALA A 73 -0.17 -8.20 7.14
C ALA A 73 -0.49 -6.96 8.00
N ARG A 74 -1.59 -6.99 8.76
CA ARG A 74 -1.95 -5.90 9.68
C ARG A 74 -0.88 -5.71 10.75
N GLN A 75 -0.39 -6.78 11.34
CA GLN A 75 0.68 -6.71 12.34
C GLN A 75 1.97 -6.16 11.73
N ALA A 76 2.32 -6.58 10.53
CA ALA A 76 3.48 -6.08 9.80
C ALA A 76 3.38 -4.58 9.49
N LEU A 77 2.19 -4.10 9.12
CA LEU A 77 1.92 -2.67 8.92
C LEU A 77 2.07 -1.87 10.22
N LEU A 78 1.45 -2.35 11.30
CA LEU A 78 1.53 -1.69 12.61
C LEU A 78 2.97 -1.66 13.16
N GLY A 79 3.76 -2.69 12.89
CA GLY A 79 5.18 -2.72 13.25
C GLY A 79 6.05 -1.67 12.54
N ARG A 80 5.53 -1.05 11.48
CA ARG A 80 6.22 0.01 10.71
C ARG A 80 5.79 1.42 11.07
N VAL A 81 4.81 1.56 11.94
CA VAL A 81 4.38 2.88 12.44
C VAL A 81 5.52 3.49 13.25
N PRO A 82 5.91 4.75 12.98
CA PRO A 82 6.92 5.44 13.77
C PRO A 82 6.56 5.47 15.26
N GLN A 83 7.52 5.19 16.10
CA GLN A 83 7.30 5.04 17.56
C GLN A 83 7.56 6.33 18.33
N GLU A 84 8.19 7.32 17.74
CA GLU A 84 8.59 8.54 18.42
C GLU A 84 7.72 9.75 18.01
N PRO A 85 7.38 10.62 19.00
CA PRO A 85 6.68 11.86 18.71
C PRO A 85 7.48 12.78 17.77
N PRO A 86 6.82 13.61 16.95
CA PRO A 86 5.37 13.71 16.82
C PRO A 86 4.72 12.65 15.92
N LEU A 87 5.51 11.80 15.25
CA LEU A 87 5.02 10.86 14.25
C LEU A 87 4.16 9.74 14.86
N SER A 88 4.49 9.29 16.05
CA SER A 88 3.70 8.28 16.77
C SER A 88 2.29 8.74 17.15
N GLU A 89 2.06 10.05 17.16
CA GLU A 89 0.77 10.66 17.50
C GLU A 89 -0.14 10.85 16.28
N VAL A 90 0.35 10.60 15.07
CA VAL A 90 -0.42 10.70 13.84
C VAL A 90 -1.53 9.65 13.82
N PRO A 91 -2.80 10.04 13.66
CA PRO A 91 -3.89 9.09 13.51
C PRO A 91 -3.67 8.18 12.30
N HIS A 92 -3.83 6.89 12.46
CA HIS A 92 -3.62 5.95 11.37
C HIS A 92 -4.55 4.74 11.44
N THR A 93 -4.79 4.14 10.27
CA THR A 93 -5.60 2.94 10.10
C THR A 93 -4.91 2.01 9.11
N THR A 94 -5.01 0.71 9.33
CA THR A 94 -4.50 -0.30 8.40
C THR A 94 -5.57 -0.68 7.38
N VAL A 95 -5.15 -0.83 6.13
CA VAL A 95 -5.97 -1.27 5.00
C VAL A 95 -5.30 -2.48 4.37
N VAL A 96 -5.91 -3.65 4.47
CA VAL A 96 -5.41 -4.88 3.85
C VAL A 96 -6.44 -5.35 2.84
N VAL A 97 -6.02 -5.48 1.60
CA VAL A 97 -6.86 -5.89 0.47
C VAL A 97 -6.20 -7.04 -0.29
N HIS A 98 -6.99 -7.78 -1.05
CA HIS A 98 -6.54 -8.89 -1.87
C HIS A 98 -6.77 -8.59 -3.34
N GLY A 99 -5.82 -8.92 -4.19
CA GLY A 99 -5.98 -8.81 -5.63
C GLY A 99 -4.71 -8.39 -6.37
N MET A 100 -4.91 -7.74 -7.50
CA MET A 100 -3.82 -7.18 -8.29
C MET A 100 -3.36 -5.85 -7.69
N PRO A 101 -2.08 -5.68 -7.35
CA PRO A 101 -1.61 -4.55 -6.56
C PRO A 101 -2.08 -3.19 -7.06
N ALA A 102 -1.84 -2.86 -8.31
CA ALA A 102 -2.19 -1.53 -8.83
C ALA A 102 -3.70 -1.26 -8.78
N ASP A 103 -4.53 -2.24 -9.18
CA ASP A 103 -5.98 -2.09 -9.22
C ASP A 103 -6.56 -1.95 -7.82
N GLU A 104 -6.06 -2.74 -6.87
CA GLU A 104 -6.52 -2.68 -5.49
C GLU A 104 -6.07 -1.42 -4.76
N ILE A 105 -4.87 -0.90 -5.05
CA ILE A 105 -4.40 0.39 -4.52
C ILE A 105 -5.33 1.51 -4.99
N ILE A 106 -5.61 1.58 -6.29
CA ILE A 106 -6.48 2.60 -6.88
C ILE A 106 -7.87 2.53 -6.24
N ARG A 107 -8.46 1.33 -6.20
CA ARG A 107 -9.79 1.11 -5.63
C ARG A 107 -9.86 1.46 -4.15
N ALA A 108 -8.89 0.99 -3.35
CA ALA A 108 -8.85 1.26 -1.92
C ALA A 108 -8.65 2.75 -1.61
N ALA A 109 -7.76 3.43 -2.33
CA ALA A 109 -7.55 4.86 -2.16
C ALA A 109 -8.82 5.68 -2.46
N GLU A 110 -9.55 5.32 -3.52
CA GLU A 110 -10.84 5.96 -3.85
C GLU A 110 -11.91 5.68 -2.79
N GLN A 111 -12.06 4.43 -2.36
CA GLN A 111 -13.01 4.06 -1.30
C GLN A 111 -12.72 4.77 0.03
N GLN A 112 -11.46 4.92 0.36
CA GLN A 112 -11.01 5.63 1.54
C GLN A 112 -11.01 7.16 1.38
N ARG A 113 -11.35 7.68 0.21
CA ARG A 113 -11.35 9.12 -0.11
C ARG A 113 -10.00 9.76 0.19
N ALA A 114 -8.92 9.09 -0.21
CA ALA A 114 -7.58 9.63 -0.08
C ALA A 114 -7.40 10.87 -0.95
N ASP A 115 -6.74 11.87 -0.42
CA ASP A 115 -6.38 13.09 -1.15
C ASP A 115 -4.91 13.13 -1.56
N LEU A 116 -4.10 12.24 -1.00
CA LEU A 116 -2.73 11.98 -1.41
C LEU A 116 -2.43 10.47 -1.32
N ILE A 117 -1.78 9.94 -2.36
CA ILE A 117 -1.15 8.61 -2.33
C ILE A 117 0.36 8.78 -2.24
N VAL A 118 0.99 8.05 -1.32
CA VAL A 118 2.44 7.93 -1.21
C VAL A 118 2.84 6.52 -1.62
N ILE A 119 3.69 6.40 -2.63
CA ILE A 119 4.09 5.12 -3.20
C ILE A 119 5.59 5.11 -3.53
N ALA A 120 6.25 3.97 -3.31
CA ALA A 120 7.63 3.79 -3.73
C ALA A 120 7.72 3.51 -5.23
N THR A 121 8.80 3.96 -5.87
CA THR A 121 9.06 3.70 -7.30
C THR A 121 9.34 2.23 -7.58
N HIS A 122 9.92 1.50 -6.61
CA HIS A 122 10.36 0.11 -6.73
C HIS A 122 9.93 -0.67 -5.49
N GLY A 123 9.65 -1.95 -5.68
CA GLY A 123 9.41 -2.90 -4.61
C GLY A 123 10.52 -3.94 -4.54
N HIS A 124 10.17 -5.16 -4.13
CA HIS A 124 11.10 -6.29 -4.02
C HIS A 124 11.75 -6.71 -5.34
N THR A 125 11.13 -6.45 -6.47
CA THR A 125 11.63 -6.83 -7.80
C THR A 125 12.74 -5.94 -8.35
N GLY A 126 13.12 -4.89 -7.64
CA GLY A 126 14.33 -4.11 -7.71
C GLY A 126 15.03 -3.94 -9.08
N LEU A 127 14.37 -3.44 -10.10
CA LEU A 127 15.04 -2.89 -11.29
C LEU A 127 15.63 -1.52 -10.91
N LYS A 128 16.88 -1.56 -10.50
CA LYS A 128 17.50 -0.57 -9.60
C LYS A 128 17.72 0.84 -10.12
N HIS A 129 17.61 1.20 -11.39
CA HIS A 129 18.23 2.48 -11.75
C HIS A 129 17.53 3.41 -12.75
N LEU A 130 16.56 2.99 -13.53
CA LEU A 130 16.09 3.88 -14.62
C LEU A 130 14.57 3.91 -14.84
N PHE A 131 13.81 3.00 -14.27
CA PHE A 131 12.39 2.90 -14.59
C PHE A 131 11.52 2.87 -13.32
N MET A 132 10.42 3.58 -13.38
CA MET A 132 9.34 3.45 -12.39
C MET A 132 8.75 2.05 -12.49
N GLY A 133 8.48 1.39 -11.34
CA GLY A 133 7.83 0.09 -11.32
C GLY A 133 6.42 0.12 -11.93
N SER A 134 5.99 -1.00 -12.48
CA SER A 134 4.69 -1.12 -13.16
C SER A 134 3.50 -0.75 -12.28
N VAL A 135 3.56 -1.07 -10.98
CA VAL A 135 2.51 -0.71 -10.02
C VAL A 135 2.42 0.80 -9.83
N ALA A 136 3.55 1.46 -9.55
CA ALA A 136 3.60 2.90 -9.38
C ALA A 136 3.14 3.64 -10.64
N GLU A 137 3.62 3.23 -11.82
CA GLU A 137 3.21 3.82 -13.10
C GLU A 137 1.70 3.71 -13.32
N ARG A 138 1.12 2.53 -13.10
CA ARG A 138 -0.32 2.32 -13.28
C ARG A 138 -1.15 3.11 -12.29
N VAL A 139 -0.73 3.19 -11.02
CA VAL A 139 -1.38 4.03 -10.01
C VAL A 139 -1.39 5.49 -10.45
N ILE A 140 -0.24 6.06 -10.82
CA ILE A 140 -0.13 7.46 -11.27
C ILE A 140 -1.06 7.76 -12.45
N ARG A 141 -1.18 6.84 -13.39
CA ARG A 141 -2.02 7.05 -14.58
C ARG A 141 -3.51 7.05 -14.32
N HIS A 142 -3.97 6.40 -13.24
CA HIS A 142 -5.40 6.13 -13.06
C HIS A 142 -6.03 6.77 -11.83
N VAL A 143 -5.25 7.24 -10.88
CA VAL A 143 -5.80 7.91 -9.70
C VAL A 143 -6.15 9.37 -9.99
N ARG A 144 -7.11 9.90 -9.24
CA ARG A 144 -7.58 11.28 -9.38
C ARG A 144 -7.02 12.24 -8.32
N CYS A 145 -6.36 11.71 -7.31
CA CYS A 145 -5.74 12.50 -6.25
C CYS A 145 -4.25 12.74 -6.54
N ALA A 146 -3.61 13.56 -5.70
CA ALA A 146 -2.18 13.77 -5.76
C ALA A 146 -1.40 12.47 -5.46
N VAL A 147 -0.22 12.34 -6.06
CA VAL A 147 0.68 11.20 -5.83
C VAL A 147 2.08 11.69 -5.51
N LEU A 148 2.60 11.27 -4.38
CA LEU A 148 4.01 11.42 -4.02
C LEU A 148 4.74 10.12 -4.31
N VAL A 149 5.71 10.19 -5.19
CA VAL A 149 6.54 9.05 -5.55
C VAL A 149 7.86 9.13 -4.79
N VAL A 150 8.18 8.08 -4.03
CA VAL A 150 9.38 7.99 -3.19
C VAL A 150 10.38 7.02 -3.83
N ARG A 151 11.64 7.44 -3.92
CA ARG A 151 12.74 6.61 -4.41
C ARG A 151 13.47 5.89 -3.29
#